data_c9cfc76b67b3a5449232c3ee2ff8a323
#
_entry.id   c9cfc76b67b3a5449232c3ee2ff8a323
#
_cell.length_a   1.000
_cell.length_b   1.000
_cell.length_c   1.000
_cell.angle_alpha   90.00
_cell.angle_beta   90.00
_cell.angle_gamma   90.00
#
_symmetry.space_group_name_H-M   'P 1'
#
loop_
_entity.id
_entity.type
_entity.pdbx_description
1 polymer ?
#
loop_
_entity_poly.entity_id
_entity_poly.type
_entity_poly.pdbx_seq_one_letter_code
_entity_poly.pdbx_strand_id
1 'polypeptide(L)'
;IERIVALKPDVVLARPGHKVDERLESLGIKVLTLNAQTYEDMARELEVLATLLGRPGAGTRLWQQMHERMAVLRSEMPKQWQGKKVYFELHSGMAAAGEASFIGQTLHGLGLVNIAGRDLPMYPKLGPEYVVRANPDVIITMADMPVPPPKRQGWSSIAALRNQRYCRIPNAEFDALVRPGPRIDEAARRIVQCLRQLPLP
;
A
#
# COMPACT_ATOMS: atom_id res chain seq x y z
N ILE A 1 22.61 13.46 13.51
CA ILE A 1 23.62 13.66 12.45
C ILE A 1 24.96 13.05 12.89
N GLU A 2 25.47 13.36 14.09
CA GLU A 2 26.78 12.93 14.57
C GLU A 2 26.97 11.40 14.50
N ARG A 3 25.94 10.63 14.86
CA ARG A 3 25.96 9.15 14.76
C ARG A 3 26.09 8.66 13.32
N ILE A 4 25.45 9.34 12.35
CA ILE A 4 25.58 8.99 10.94
C ILE A 4 27.00 9.28 10.45
N VAL A 5 27.53 10.46 10.78
CA VAL A 5 28.90 10.87 10.42
C VAL A 5 29.95 9.91 11.02
N ALA A 6 29.74 9.48 12.27
CA ALA A 6 30.65 8.54 12.95
C ALA A 6 30.72 7.16 12.29
N LEU A 7 29.64 6.73 11.60
CA LEU A 7 29.57 5.49 10.85
C LEU A 7 30.35 5.53 9.52
N LYS A 8 30.75 6.73 9.06
CA LYS A 8 31.45 6.96 7.78
C LYS A 8 30.82 6.22 6.61
N PRO A 9 29.50 6.42 6.35
CA PRO A 9 28.83 5.71 5.27
C PRO A 9 29.33 6.18 3.89
N ASP A 10 29.40 5.29 2.92
CA ASP A 10 29.68 5.63 1.53
C ASP A 10 28.48 6.38 0.89
N VAL A 11 27.25 6.06 1.33
CA VAL A 11 25.99 6.71 0.91
C VAL A 11 24.95 6.58 2.01
N VAL A 12 24.10 7.59 2.15
CA VAL A 12 22.92 7.56 3.02
C VAL A 12 21.68 7.48 2.14
N LEU A 13 20.79 6.52 2.42
CA LEU A 13 19.48 6.45 1.79
C LEU A 13 18.49 7.23 2.64
N ALA A 14 17.78 8.18 2.05
CA ALA A 14 16.86 9.07 2.74
C ALA A 14 15.51 9.18 1.99
N ARG A 15 14.51 9.70 2.68
CA ARG A 15 13.28 10.18 2.03
C ARG A 15 13.38 11.68 1.82
N PRO A 16 12.77 12.26 0.77
CA PRO A 16 12.87 13.69 0.48
C PRO A 16 12.24 14.55 1.59
N GLY A 17 12.74 15.78 1.70
CA GLY A 17 12.12 16.81 2.54
C GLY A 17 12.65 16.91 3.97
N HIS A 18 13.75 16.27 4.28
CA HIS A 18 14.40 16.40 5.58
C HIS A 18 15.60 17.35 5.52
N LYS A 19 15.63 18.40 6.37
CA LYS A 19 16.78 19.30 6.52
C LYS A 19 18.09 18.57 6.88
N VAL A 20 17.98 17.33 7.32
CA VAL A 20 19.11 16.45 7.61
C VAL A 20 19.89 16.11 6.34
N ASP A 21 19.21 15.99 5.19
CA ASP A 21 19.81 15.61 3.92
C ASP A 21 20.82 16.67 3.47
N GLU A 22 20.41 17.94 3.43
CA GLU A 22 21.28 19.09 3.10
C GLU A 22 22.48 19.19 4.03
N ARG A 23 22.27 18.89 5.33
CA ARG A 23 23.33 18.93 6.31
C ARG A 23 24.35 17.81 6.12
N LEU A 24 23.90 16.59 5.78
CA LEU A 24 24.79 15.46 5.48
C LEU A 24 25.61 15.74 4.21
N GLU A 25 24.98 16.28 3.16
CA GLU A 25 25.67 16.67 1.93
C GLU A 25 26.72 17.76 2.18
N SER A 26 26.40 18.76 3.04
CA SER A 26 27.38 19.80 3.42
C SER A 26 28.59 19.26 4.18
N LEU A 27 28.48 18.07 4.77
CA LEU A 27 29.58 17.34 5.42
C LEU A 27 30.27 16.34 4.48
N GLY A 28 29.99 16.38 3.18
CA GLY A 28 30.60 15.53 2.16
C GLY A 28 30.03 14.10 2.08
N ILE A 29 28.94 13.83 2.78
CA ILE A 29 28.26 12.53 2.74
C ILE A 29 27.28 12.52 1.57
N LYS A 30 27.38 11.52 0.70
CA LYS A 30 26.45 11.34 -0.41
C LYS A 30 25.09 10.91 0.11
N VAL A 31 24.02 11.61 -0.31
CA VAL A 31 22.64 11.25 0.02
C VAL A 31 21.91 10.83 -1.25
N LEU A 32 21.31 9.65 -1.24
CA LEU A 32 20.40 9.17 -2.28
C LEU A 32 18.98 9.22 -1.76
N THR A 33 18.16 10.09 -2.34
CA THR A 33 16.76 10.25 -1.95
C THR A 33 15.88 9.29 -2.71
N LEU A 34 15.09 8.50 -1.99
CA LEU A 34 14.12 7.54 -2.52
C LEU A 34 12.71 7.96 -2.09
N ASN A 35 11.78 8.02 -3.04
CA ASN A 35 10.41 8.51 -2.82
C ASN A 35 9.37 7.71 -3.63
N ALA A 36 9.54 6.41 -3.77
CA ALA A 36 8.57 5.60 -4.45
C ALA A 36 7.18 5.73 -3.80
N GLN A 37 6.19 6.10 -4.60
CA GLN A 37 4.78 6.18 -4.22
C GLN A 37 3.89 5.30 -5.11
N THR A 38 4.39 4.93 -6.27
CA THR A 38 3.74 4.10 -7.27
C THR A 38 4.59 2.87 -7.58
N TYR A 39 4.01 1.92 -8.29
CA TYR A 39 4.73 0.74 -8.78
C TYR A 39 5.85 1.13 -9.76
N GLU A 40 5.61 2.12 -10.60
CA GLU A 40 6.63 2.62 -11.54
C GLU A 40 7.81 3.28 -10.83
N ASP A 41 7.53 4.08 -9.79
CA ASP A 41 8.59 4.66 -8.96
C ASP A 41 9.45 3.57 -8.33
N MET A 42 8.80 2.56 -7.75
CA MET A 42 9.50 1.44 -7.14
C MET A 42 10.37 0.68 -8.14
N ALA A 43 9.88 0.45 -9.37
CA ALA A 43 10.67 -0.19 -10.43
C ALA A 43 11.96 0.59 -10.72
N ARG A 44 11.84 1.93 -10.85
CA ARG A 44 12.99 2.82 -11.08
C ARG A 44 13.96 2.80 -9.91
N GLU A 45 13.47 2.93 -8.68
CA GLU A 45 14.30 2.97 -7.49
C GLU A 45 15.03 1.65 -7.22
N LEU A 46 14.41 0.51 -7.49
CA LEU A 46 15.07 -0.79 -7.41
C LEU A 46 16.26 -0.88 -8.37
N GLU A 47 16.15 -0.34 -9.58
CA GLU A 47 17.26 -0.37 -10.53
C GLU A 47 18.36 0.64 -10.17
N VAL A 48 18.00 1.82 -9.64
CA VAL A 48 18.94 2.80 -9.09
C VAL A 48 19.77 2.18 -7.96
N LEU A 49 19.10 1.50 -7.01
CA LEU A 49 19.76 0.80 -5.91
C LEU A 49 20.64 -0.35 -6.41
N ALA A 50 20.18 -1.13 -7.38
CA ALA A 50 20.95 -2.21 -7.97
C ALA A 50 22.23 -1.69 -8.63
N THR A 51 22.14 -0.59 -9.38
CA THR A 51 23.28 0.07 -10.03
C THR A 51 24.25 0.61 -8.98
N LEU A 52 23.77 1.28 -7.94
CA LEU A 52 24.58 1.78 -6.84
C LEU A 52 25.39 0.66 -6.15
N LEU A 53 24.80 -0.52 -6.02
CA LEU A 53 25.43 -1.71 -5.44
C LEU A 53 26.31 -2.51 -6.42
N GLY A 54 26.57 -1.99 -7.62
CA GLY A 54 27.36 -2.67 -8.66
C GLY A 54 26.67 -3.89 -9.27
N ARG A 55 25.33 -3.95 -9.22
CA ARG A 55 24.51 -5.06 -9.76
C ARG A 55 23.46 -4.58 -10.77
N PRO A 56 23.86 -3.90 -11.85
CA PRO A 56 22.91 -3.38 -12.84
C PRO A 56 22.03 -4.50 -13.40
N GLY A 57 20.75 -4.18 -13.62
CA GLY A 57 19.72 -5.12 -14.07
C GLY A 57 19.14 -6.02 -12.95
N ALA A 58 19.70 -6.03 -11.74
CA ALA A 58 19.13 -6.82 -10.65
C ALA A 58 17.80 -6.24 -10.16
N GLY A 59 17.65 -4.92 -10.17
CA GLY A 59 16.41 -4.24 -9.83
C GLY A 59 15.28 -4.60 -10.78
N THR A 60 15.55 -4.56 -12.08
CA THR A 60 14.59 -4.95 -13.13
C THR A 60 14.15 -6.41 -12.98
N ARG A 61 15.09 -7.34 -12.73
CA ARG A 61 14.74 -8.75 -12.49
C ARG A 61 13.87 -8.93 -11.25
N LEU A 62 14.21 -8.26 -10.15
CA LEU A 62 13.42 -8.31 -8.92
C LEU A 62 12.00 -7.79 -9.15
N TRP A 63 11.87 -6.68 -9.89
CA TRP A 63 10.59 -6.12 -10.29
C TRP A 63 9.74 -7.09 -11.11
N GLN A 64 10.33 -7.75 -12.11
CA GLN A 64 9.66 -8.78 -12.90
C GLN A 64 9.15 -9.94 -12.04
N GLN A 65 9.99 -10.46 -11.15
CA GLN A 65 9.59 -11.52 -10.20
C GLN A 65 8.43 -11.10 -9.31
N MET A 66 8.41 -9.84 -8.85
CA MET A 66 7.28 -9.31 -8.07
C MET A 66 5.99 -9.29 -8.89
N HIS A 67 6.06 -8.86 -10.15
CA HIS A 67 4.92 -8.86 -11.06
C HIS A 67 4.37 -10.27 -11.29
N GLU A 68 5.25 -11.25 -11.51
CA GLU A 68 4.85 -12.64 -11.67
C GLU A 68 4.15 -13.17 -10.41
N ARG A 69 4.69 -12.90 -9.21
CA ARG A 69 4.04 -13.28 -7.95
C ARG A 69 2.68 -12.60 -7.77
N MET A 70 2.55 -11.32 -8.13
CA MET A 70 1.27 -10.62 -8.11
C MET A 70 0.26 -11.20 -9.10
N ALA A 71 0.69 -11.59 -10.30
CA ALA A 71 -0.15 -12.27 -11.29
C ALA A 71 -0.68 -13.62 -10.77
N VAL A 72 0.17 -14.40 -10.09
CA VAL A 72 -0.25 -15.64 -9.42
C VAL A 72 -1.32 -15.33 -8.37
N LEU A 73 -1.10 -14.35 -7.48
CA LEU A 73 -2.07 -13.96 -6.47
C LEU A 73 -3.39 -13.50 -7.07
N ARG A 74 -3.35 -12.79 -8.20
CA ARG A 74 -4.56 -12.42 -8.96
C ARG A 74 -5.30 -13.66 -9.45
N SER A 75 -4.61 -14.66 -9.96
CA SER A 75 -5.23 -15.92 -10.41
C SER A 75 -5.82 -16.73 -9.27
N GLU A 76 -5.23 -16.60 -8.09
CA GLU A 76 -5.70 -17.23 -6.85
C GLU A 76 -6.88 -16.50 -6.20
N MET A 77 -7.18 -15.26 -6.62
CA MET A 77 -8.33 -14.49 -6.11
C MET A 77 -9.63 -15.22 -6.45
N PRO A 78 -10.50 -15.46 -5.48
CA PRO A 78 -11.81 -16.08 -5.77
C PRO A 78 -12.59 -15.26 -6.78
N LYS A 79 -13.12 -15.89 -7.82
CA LYS A 79 -13.80 -15.24 -8.95
C LYS A 79 -14.90 -14.26 -8.52
N GLN A 80 -15.62 -14.58 -7.47
CA GLN A 80 -16.70 -13.74 -6.92
C GLN A 80 -16.22 -12.41 -6.34
N TRP A 81 -14.92 -12.27 -6.05
CA TRP A 81 -14.32 -11.01 -5.59
C TRP A 81 -13.78 -10.14 -6.74
N GLN A 82 -13.70 -10.66 -7.96
CA GLN A 82 -13.28 -9.88 -9.12
C GLN A 82 -14.28 -8.75 -9.40
N GLY A 83 -13.76 -7.54 -9.56
CA GLY A 83 -14.55 -6.33 -9.80
C GLY A 83 -15.35 -5.83 -8.59
N LYS A 84 -15.20 -6.42 -7.40
CA LYS A 84 -15.89 -5.97 -6.20
C LYS A 84 -15.28 -4.71 -5.62
N LYS A 85 -16.14 -3.86 -5.05
CA LYS A 85 -15.76 -2.58 -4.48
C LYS A 85 -15.11 -2.76 -3.11
N VAL A 86 -13.94 -2.15 -2.94
CA VAL A 86 -13.20 -2.14 -1.68
C VAL A 86 -13.05 -0.73 -1.14
N TYR A 87 -13.28 -0.58 0.16
CA TYR A 87 -12.86 0.57 0.94
C TYR A 87 -11.66 0.19 1.79
N PHE A 88 -10.50 0.81 1.52
CA PHE A 88 -9.30 0.62 2.32
C PHE A 88 -9.12 1.82 3.25
N GLU A 89 -9.40 1.62 4.54
CA GLU A 89 -9.29 2.64 5.58
C GLU A 89 -7.93 2.56 6.29
N LEU A 90 -7.15 3.65 6.20
CA LEU A 90 -5.79 3.73 6.76
C LEU A 90 -5.79 4.00 8.27
N HIS A 91 -6.78 4.76 8.76
CA HIS A 91 -6.94 5.06 10.18
C HIS A 91 -8.36 5.54 10.47
N SER A 92 -8.75 5.57 11.75
CA SER A 92 -10.10 5.90 12.24
C SER A 92 -10.65 7.28 11.79
N GLY A 93 -9.78 8.16 11.29
CA GLY A 93 -10.15 9.46 10.73
C GLY A 93 -10.69 9.42 9.30
N MET A 94 -11.00 8.23 8.77
CA MET A 94 -11.53 7.99 7.42
C MET A 94 -10.58 8.39 6.28
N ALA A 95 -9.26 8.44 6.54
CA ALA A 95 -8.30 8.51 5.46
C ALA A 95 -8.30 7.19 4.70
N ALA A 96 -8.46 7.27 3.39
CA ALA A 96 -8.48 6.13 2.49
C ALA A 96 -7.17 6.00 1.70
N ALA A 97 -6.84 4.80 1.29
CA ALA A 97 -5.85 4.60 0.24
C ALA A 97 -6.55 4.82 -1.12
N GLY A 98 -6.22 5.90 -1.82
CA GLY A 98 -6.75 6.20 -3.15
C GLY A 98 -6.14 5.29 -4.22
N GLU A 99 -6.78 5.22 -5.39
CA GLU A 99 -6.37 4.34 -6.49
C GLU A 99 -4.95 4.65 -6.99
N ALA A 100 -4.53 5.92 -6.96
CA ALA A 100 -3.19 6.33 -7.36
C ALA A 100 -2.09 5.91 -6.37
N SER A 101 -2.44 5.54 -5.14
CA SER A 101 -1.47 5.09 -4.12
C SER A 101 -0.94 3.70 -4.42
N PHE A 102 0.19 3.36 -3.81
CA PHE A 102 0.76 2.02 -3.87
C PHE A 102 -0.23 0.92 -3.41
N ILE A 103 -1.00 1.19 -2.35
CA ILE A 103 -2.08 0.30 -1.89
C ILE A 103 -3.18 0.19 -2.96
N GLY A 104 -3.62 1.32 -3.53
CA GLY A 104 -4.65 1.32 -4.57
C GLY A 104 -4.24 0.52 -5.79
N GLN A 105 -3.00 0.67 -6.24
CA GLN A 105 -2.44 -0.12 -7.34
C GLN A 105 -2.36 -1.62 -7.00
N THR A 106 -2.05 -1.97 -5.74
CA THR A 106 -2.08 -3.37 -5.26
C THR A 106 -3.50 -3.95 -5.34
N LEU A 107 -4.51 -3.22 -4.84
CA LEU A 107 -5.91 -3.64 -4.91
C LEU A 107 -6.39 -3.84 -6.35
N HIS A 108 -6.03 -2.90 -7.23
CA HIS A 108 -6.31 -3.00 -8.67
C HIS A 108 -5.62 -4.22 -9.29
N GLY A 109 -4.35 -4.45 -8.96
CA GLY A 109 -3.58 -5.63 -9.38
C GLY A 109 -4.24 -6.94 -8.99
N LEU A 110 -4.92 -6.99 -7.84
CA LEU A 110 -5.71 -8.15 -7.39
C LEU A 110 -7.09 -8.25 -8.07
N GLY A 111 -7.51 -7.26 -8.86
CA GLY A 111 -8.79 -7.23 -9.57
C GLY A 111 -9.95 -6.65 -8.76
N LEU A 112 -9.67 -5.91 -7.68
CA LEU A 112 -10.65 -5.18 -6.90
C LEU A 112 -10.86 -3.76 -7.46
N VAL A 113 -12.00 -3.17 -7.18
CA VAL A 113 -12.34 -1.77 -7.54
C VAL A 113 -12.27 -0.91 -6.29
N ASN A 114 -11.32 0.02 -6.24
CA ASN A 114 -11.19 0.93 -5.10
C ASN A 114 -12.29 2.01 -5.15
N ILE A 115 -13.04 2.21 -4.05
CA ILE A 115 -14.04 3.30 -4.00
C ILE A 115 -13.40 4.69 -3.99
N ALA A 116 -12.15 4.82 -3.53
CA ALA A 116 -11.36 6.05 -3.66
C ALA A 116 -10.68 6.07 -5.03
N GLY A 117 -11.45 6.40 -6.08
CA GLY A 117 -11.04 6.36 -7.49
C GLY A 117 -9.96 7.37 -7.87
N ARG A 118 -9.60 7.37 -9.17
CA ARG A 118 -8.46 8.15 -9.72
C ARG A 118 -8.63 9.66 -9.62
N ASP A 119 -9.88 10.14 -9.56
CA ASP A 119 -10.19 11.58 -9.47
C ASP A 119 -9.95 12.14 -8.07
N LEU A 120 -9.63 11.29 -7.10
CA LEU A 120 -9.33 11.68 -5.73
C LEU A 120 -7.81 11.73 -5.48
N PRO A 121 -7.37 12.51 -4.47
CA PRO A 121 -5.98 12.50 -4.03
C PRO A 121 -5.49 11.09 -3.66
N MET A 122 -4.17 10.89 -3.61
CA MET A 122 -3.56 9.61 -3.24
C MET A 122 -4.02 9.09 -1.87
N TYR A 123 -4.27 9.98 -0.93
CA TYR A 123 -4.76 9.66 0.42
C TYR A 123 -5.92 10.58 0.81
N PRO A 124 -7.13 10.38 0.23
CA PRO A 124 -8.26 11.25 0.51
C PRO A 124 -8.87 10.95 1.87
N LYS A 125 -9.42 11.99 2.50
CA LYS A 125 -10.35 11.82 3.62
C LYS A 125 -11.76 11.72 3.05
N LEU A 126 -12.39 10.55 3.17
CA LEU A 126 -13.73 10.32 2.66
C LEU A 126 -14.78 10.65 3.73
N GLY A 127 -15.84 11.40 3.35
CA GLY A 127 -17.00 11.59 4.25
C GLY A 127 -17.82 10.31 4.41
N PRO A 128 -18.53 10.11 5.54
CA PRO A 128 -19.38 8.95 5.74
C PRO A 128 -20.39 8.73 4.62
N GLU A 129 -20.98 9.81 4.10
CA GLU A 129 -21.97 9.79 3.01
C GLU A 129 -21.38 9.30 1.69
N TYR A 130 -20.10 9.64 1.44
CA TYR A 130 -19.39 9.14 0.26
C TYR A 130 -19.27 7.63 0.32
N VAL A 131 -18.84 7.06 1.46
CA VAL A 131 -18.67 5.61 1.63
C VAL A 131 -20.01 4.89 1.54
N VAL A 132 -21.08 5.46 2.13
CA VAL A 132 -22.44 4.92 2.02
C VAL A 132 -22.91 4.89 0.57
N ARG A 133 -22.73 5.97 -0.18
CA ARG A 133 -23.13 6.06 -1.60
C ARG A 133 -22.30 5.11 -2.48
N ALA A 134 -21.01 4.98 -2.22
CA ALA A 134 -20.13 4.06 -2.93
C ALA A 134 -20.49 2.60 -2.65
N ASN A 135 -21.04 2.31 -1.46
CA ASN A 135 -21.51 1.00 -1.01
C ASN A 135 -20.48 -0.12 -1.25
N PRO A 136 -19.32 -0.12 -0.55
CA PRO A 136 -18.29 -1.13 -0.76
C PRO A 136 -18.77 -2.53 -0.38
N ASP A 137 -18.28 -3.54 -1.11
CA ASP A 137 -18.53 -4.96 -0.87
C ASP A 137 -17.67 -5.48 0.30
N VAL A 138 -16.51 -4.87 0.52
CA VAL A 138 -15.58 -5.20 1.62
C VAL A 138 -14.91 -3.94 2.16
N ILE A 139 -14.62 -3.94 3.47
CA ILE A 139 -13.80 -2.93 4.14
C ILE A 139 -12.49 -3.59 4.59
N ILE A 140 -11.36 -2.99 4.26
CA ILE A 140 -10.04 -3.43 4.70
C ILE A 140 -9.45 -2.36 5.62
N THR A 141 -8.93 -2.77 6.79
CA THR A 141 -8.36 -1.87 7.80
C THR A 141 -7.06 -2.42 8.36
N MET A 142 -6.35 -1.60 9.12
CA MET A 142 -5.17 -2.00 9.90
C MET A 142 -5.55 -2.83 11.14
N ALA A 143 -4.59 -3.55 11.71
CA ALA A 143 -4.79 -4.43 12.87
C ALA A 143 -5.21 -3.71 14.16
N ASP A 144 -4.81 -2.47 14.35
CA ASP A 144 -5.16 -1.64 15.51
C ASP A 144 -6.54 -0.97 15.39
N MET A 145 -7.17 -1.07 14.22
CA MET A 145 -8.52 -0.56 14.00
C MET A 145 -9.57 -1.49 14.63
N PRO A 146 -10.65 -0.94 15.21
CA PRO A 146 -11.72 -1.75 15.78
C PRO A 146 -12.44 -2.56 14.70
N VAL A 147 -12.83 -3.80 15.04
CA VAL A 147 -13.62 -4.68 14.18
C VAL A 147 -14.83 -5.16 15.01
N PRO A 148 -16.06 -4.95 14.55
CA PRO A 148 -16.44 -4.26 13.30
C PRO A 148 -15.98 -2.80 13.28
N PRO A 149 -15.89 -2.16 12.11
CA PRO A 149 -15.56 -0.74 12.00
C PRO A 149 -16.47 0.13 12.86
N PRO A 150 -16.01 1.31 13.34
CA PRO A 150 -16.80 2.16 14.24
C PRO A 150 -18.16 2.49 13.64
N LYS A 151 -19.19 2.55 14.48
CA LYS A 151 -20.52 2.99 14.06
C LYS A 151 -20.44 4.43 13.57
N ARG A 152 -20.83 4.66 12.32
CA ARG A 152 -20.93 5.98 11.69
C ARG A 152 -22.31 6.14 11.07
N GLN A 153 -22.76 7.38 10.92
CA GLN A 153 -24.09 7.66 10.38
C GLN A 153 -24.28 7.01 9.00
N GLY A 154 -25.38 6.26 8.82
CA GLY A 154 -25.72 5.57 7.58
C GLY A 154 -24.93 4.30 7.28
N TRP A 155 -23.88 3.97 8.03
CA TRP A 155 -22.99 2.85 7.72
C TRP A 155 -23.65 1.48 7.87
N SER A 156 -24.71 1.35 8.65
CA SER A 156 -25.47 0.09 8.77
C SER A 156 -26.07 -0.37 7.43
N SER A 157 -26.23 0.52 6.46
CA SER A 157 -26.74 0.19 5.12
C SER A 157 -25.69 -0.36 4.16
N ILE A 158 -24.37 -0.19 4.49
CA ILE A 158 -23.27 -0.63 3.63
C ILE A 158 -23.24 -2.15 3.50
N ALA A 159 -23.12 -2.67 2.28
CA ALA A 159 -23.10 -4.10 1.99
C ALA A 159 -22.02 -4.85 2.77
N ALA A 160 -20.81 -4.29 2.87
CA ALA A 160 -19.70 -4.84 3.65
C ALA A 160 -20.08 -5.07 5.13
N LEU A 161 -20.75 -4.10 5.76
CA LEU A 161 -21.11 -4.20 7.18
C LEU A 161 -22.31 -5.11 7.44
N ARG A 162 -23.34 -5.05 6.58
CA ARG A 162 -24.50 -5.94 6.70
C ARG A 162 -24.11 -7.42 6.58
N ASN A 163 -23.10 -7.71 5.77
CA ASN A 163 -22.65 -9.08 5.49
C ASN A 163 -21.36 -9.44 6.23
N GLN A 164 -20.93 -8.62 7.19
CA GLN A 164 -19.72 -8.86 8.00
C GLN A 164 -18.45 -9.08 7.15
N ARG A 165 -18.31 -8.36 6.05
CA ARG A 165 -17.20 -8.46 5.12
C ARG A 165 -16.17 -7.38 5.40
N TYR A 166 -15.31 -7.62 6.37
CA TYR A 166 -14.20 -6.74 6.70
C TYR A 166 -12.94 -7.53 6.98
N CYS A 167 -11.84 -7.05 6.42
CA CYS A 167 -10.50 -7.57 6.61
C CYS A 167 -9.71 -6.68 7.54
N ARG A 168 -8.95 -7.31 8.43
CA ARG A 168 -7.93 -6.64 9.22
C ARG A 168 -6.56 -7.14 8.79
N ILE A 169 -5.70 -6.22 8.36
CA ILE A 169 -4.33 -6.54 7.97
C ILE A 169 -3.43 -6.33 9.18
N PRO A 170 -2.68 -7.36 9.63
CA PRO A 170 -1.72 -7.21 10.72
C PRO A 170 -0.65 -6.16 10.42
N ASN A 171 -0.09 -5.53 11.47
CA ASN A 171 0.83 -4.40 11.31
C ASN A 171 2.08 -4.73 10.48
N ALA A 172 2.61 -5.95 10.61
CA ALA A 172 3.79 -6.37 9.84
C ALA A 172 3.54 -6.40 8.33
N GLU A 173 2.39 -6.95 7.91
CA GLU A 173 1.97 -7.00 6.50
C GLU A 173 1.45 -5.63 6.03
N PHE A 174 0.85 -4.84 6.95
CA PHE A 174 0.45 -3.47 6.65
C PHE A 174 1.65 -2.59 6.31
N ASP A 175 2.76 -2.73 7.03
CA ASP A 175 4.01 -2.02 6.73
C ASP A 175 4.48 -2.31 5.28
N ALA A 176 4.32 -3.53 4.79
CA ALA A 176 4.64 -3.87 3.40
C ALA A 176 3.69 -3.22 2.37
N LEU A 177 2.45 -2.88 2.76
CA LEU A 177 1.49 -2.15 1.90
C LEU A 177 1.76 -0.65 1.84
N VAL A 178 2.23 -0.03 2.93
CA VAL A 178 2.45 1.43 3.01
C VAL A 178 3.88 1.84 2.68
N ARG A 179 4.79 0.89 2.65
CA ARG A 179 6.21 1.11 2.30
C ARG A 179 6.52 0.39 1.00
N PRO A 180 6.56 1.11 -0.14
CA PRO A 180 6.90 0.51 -1.42
C PRO A 180 8.18 -0.32 -1.31
N GLY A 181 8.11 -1.59 -1.70
CA GLY A 181 9.24 -2.50 -1.57
C GLY A 181 8.96 -3.91 -2.06
N PRO A 182 9.98 -4.78 -2.09
CA PRO A 182 9.90 -6.09 -2.73
C PRO A 182 9.00 -7.11 -2.00
N ARG A 183 8.45 -6.77 -0.84
CA ARG A 183 7.56 -7.64 -0.06
C ARG A 183 6.06 -7.36 -0.27
N ILE A 184 5.70 -6.64 -1.33
CA ILE A 184 4.29 -6.30 -1.59
C ILE A 184 3.40 -7.53 -1.80
N ASP A 185 3.95 -8.59 -2.39
CA ASP A 185 3.24 -9.84 -2.59
C ASP A 185 2.88 -10.55 -1.27
N GLU A 186 3.67 -10.39 -0.21
CA GLU A 186 3.31 -10.91 1.13
C GLU A 186 2.04 -10.24 1.66
N ALA A 187 1.97 -8.91 1.55
CA ALA A 187 0.83 -8.14 1.98
C ALA A 187 -0.41 -8.38 1.08
N ALA A 188 -0.22 -8.47 -0.24
CA ALA A 188 -1.27 -8.81 -1.19
C ALA A 188 -1.83 -10.23 -0.92
N ARG A 189 -0.97 -11.19 -0.60
CA ARG A 189 -1.38 -12.56 -0.18
C ARG A 189 -2.28 -12.52 1.04
N ARG A 190 -2.01 -11.64 2.00
CA ARG A 190 -2.84 -11.49 3.19
C ARG A 190 -4.25 -11.00 2.86
N ILE A 191 -4.36 -10.05 1.91
CA ILE A 191 -5.66 -9.60 1.41
C ILE A 191 -6.42 -10.77 0.78
N VAL A 192 -5.79 -11.54 -0.13
CA VAL A 192 -6.39 -12.71 -0.77
C VAL A 192 -6.85 -13.75 0.26
N GLN A 193 -6.03 -14.06 1.26
CA GLN A 193 -6.37 -15.00 2.34
C GLN A 193 -7.60 -14.52 3.13
N CYS A 194 -7.64 -13.25 3.49
CA CYS A 194 -8.81 -12.69 4.19
C CYS A 194 -10.07 -12.82 3.34
N LEU A 195 -10.03 -12.39 2.09
CA LEU A 195 -11.19 -12.44 1.19
C LEU A 195 -11.72 -13.88 0.98
N ARG A 196 -10.84 -14.88 0.99
CA ARG A 196 -11.25 -16.30 0.93
C ARG A 196 -12.06 -16.76 2.13
N GLN A 197 -11.87 -16.14 3.29
CA GLN A 197 -12.53 -16.52 4.55
C GLN A 197 -13.84 -15.76 4.76
N LEU A 198 -14.09 -14.70 3.99
CA LEU A 198 -15.30 -13.90 4.12
C LEU A 198 -16.51 -14.56 3.43
N PRO A 199 -17.74 -14.26 3.92
CA PRO A 199 -18.96 -14.62 3.20
C PRO A 199 -18.92 -14.07 1.76
N LEU A 200 -19.46 -14.84 0.81
CA LEU A 200 -19.50 -14.45 -0.61
C LEU A 200 -20.20 -13.09 -0.81
N PRO A 201 -19.71 -12.25 -1.72
CA PRO A 201 -20.34 -10.96 -2.04
C PRO A 201 -21.60 -11.09 -2.88
#